data_56664f800f8c11365d9c1c24f1ed3c3a
#
_entry.id   56664f800f8c11365d9c1c24f1ed3c3a
#
_cell.length_a   1.000
_cell.length_b   1.000
_cell.length_c   1.000
_cell.angle_alpha   90.00
_cell.angle_beta   90.00
_cell.angle_gamma   90.00
#
_symmetry.space_group_name_H-M   'P 1'
#
loop_
_entity.id
_entity.type
_entity.pdbx_description
1 polymer ?
#
loop_
_entity_poly.entity_id
_entity_poly.type
_entity_poly.pdbx_seq_one_letter_code
_entity_poly.pdbx_strand_id
1 'polypeptide(L)'
;MASEALTAQGYINHHLTNLTFGVLPDKGCLTIASNAAEAKAMGFWAINLDTVFFSILLGVLFLWFFKKVADNVTSGVPGPMQNFAEWIIDFVEENVRGSFSGINPLIAPLALTIFVWVLLMNFMDLLPVDLVPWLASLIGIHFLKAVPTTDPNATFGMSIMVFVLIVYYSIKIKG
;
A
#
# COMPACT_ATOMS: atom_id res chain seq x y z
N MET A 1 29.98 -9.61 -12.95
CA MET A 1 28.79 -10.05 -12.21
C MET A 1 28.10 -11.12 -13.01
N ALA A 2 28.20 -12.37 -12.55
CA ALA A 2 27.81 -13.55 -13.32
C ALA A 2 26.31 -13.80 -13.24
N SER A 3 25.76 -14.11 -14.33
CA SER A 3 24.61 -14.90 -14.81
C SER A 3 23.77 -15.75 -13.81
N GLU A 4 23.50 -15.30 -12.60
CA GLU A 4 22.52 -15.97 -11.72
C GLU A 4 21.06 -15.75 -12.17
N ALA A 5 20.85 -14.84 -13.10
CA ALA A 5 19.53 -14.43 -13.56
C ALA A 5 18.82 -15.39 -14.53
N LEU A 6 19.45 -16.48 -14.94
CA LEU A 6 18.90 -17.36 -15.98
C LEU A 6 18.22 -18.63 -15.45
N THR A 7 18.17 -18.85 -14.14
CA THR A 7 17.38 -19.95 -13.57
C THR A 7 16.03 -19.42 -13.13
N ALA A 8 14.95 -20.18 -13.32
CA ALA A 8 13.60 -19.82 -12.85
C ALA A 8 13.60 -19.46 -11.35
N GLN A 9 14.41 -20.17 -10.55
CA GLN A 9 14.57 -19.90 -9.12
C GLN A 9 15.24 -18.54 -8.85
N GLY A 10 16.28 -18.18 -9.60
CA GLY A 10 16.95 -16.88 -9.46
C GLY A 10 16.03 -15.73 -9.85
N TYR A 11 15.27 -15.88 -10.93
CA TYR A 11 14.27 -14.91 -11.37
C TYR A 11 13.19 -14.68 -10.30
N ILE A 12 12.60 -15.76 -9.77
CA ILE A 12 11.59 -15.71 -8.71
C ILE A 12 12.14 -15.02 -7.46
N ASN A 13 13.32 -15.41 -7.01
CA ASN A 13 13.95 -14.80 -5.82
C ASN A 13 14.21 -13.31 -6.01
N HIS A 14 14.66 -12.89 -7.18
CA HIS A 14 14.91 -11.48 -7.50
C HIS A 14 13.62 -10.65 -7.39
N HIS A 15 12.50 -11.13 -7.91
CA HIS A 15 11.23 -10.39 -7.93
C HIS A 15 10.45 -10.48 -6.60
N LEU A 16 10.74 -11.48 -5.77
CA LEU A 16 10.11 -11.61 -4.45
C LEU A 16 10.90 -10.95 -3.31
N THR A 17 12.12 -10.50 -3.56
CA THR A 17 12.95 -9.85 -2.53
C THR A 17 12.61 -8.37 -2.45
N ASN A 18 12.25 -7.92 -1.26
CA ASN A 18 11.98 -6.51 -0.97
C ASN A 18 13.29 -5.72 -0.78
N LEU A 19 13.23 -4.42 -1.00
CA LEU A 19 14.29 -3.48 -0.61
C LEU A 19 14.26 -3.31 0.90
N THR A 20 14.93 -4.20 1.61
CA THR A 20 14.87 -4.28 3.07
C THR A 20 15.96 -3.46 3.73
N PHE A 21 15.60 -2.62 4.71
CA PHE A 21 16.48 -1.83 5.55
C PHE A 21 16.38 -2.29 7.00
N GLY A 22 17.51 -2.57 7.63
CA GLY A 22 17.53 -3.06 9.01
C GLY A 22 18.93 -3.22 9.56
N VAL A 23 19.01 -3.81 10.76
CA VAL A 23 20.29 -4.16 11.39
C VAL A 23 20.73 -5.53 10.93
N LEU A 24 21.90 -5.61 10.32
CA LEU A 24 22.50 -6.88 9.97
C LEU A 24 23.20 -7.47 11.21
N PRO A 25 22.83 -8.67 11.69
CA PRO A 25 23.40 -9.24 12.92
C PRO A 25 24.92 -9.36 12.92
N ASP A 26 25.49 -9.71 11.77
CA ASP A 26 26.94 -9.93 11.62
C ASP A 26 27.76 -8.63 11.66
N LYS A 27 27.17 -7.49 11.27
CA LYS A 27 27.86 -6.20 11.18
C LYS A 27 27.44 -5.22 12.26
N GLY A 28 26.32 -5.48 12.96
CA GLY A 28 25.77 -4.63 14.01
C GLY A 28 25.43 -3.21 13.56
N CYS A 29 25.29 -2.96 12.26
CA CYS A 29 25.00 -1.65 11.70
C CYS A 29 23.71 -1.64 10.87
N LEU A 30 23.08 -0.47 10.79
CA LEU A 30 21.94 -0.21 9.91
C LEU A 30 22.41 -0.17 8.46
N THR A 31 21.85 -1.02 7.61
CA THR A 31 22.21 -1.11 6.19
C THR A 31 21.00 -1.56 5.36
N ILE A 32 21.12 -1.39 4.05
CA ILE A 32 20.19 -1.97 3.08
C ILE A 32 20.70 -3.37 2.72
N ALA A 33 19.82 -4.35 2.69
CA ALA A 33 20.16 -5.72 2.31
C ALA A 33 20.64 -5.78 0.85
N SER A 34 21.78 -6.43 0.65
CA SER A 34 22.39 -6.61 -0.67
C SER A 34 21.87 -7.86 -1.39
N ASN A 35 21.22 -8.76 -0.65
CA ASN A 35 20.68 -10.03 -1.16
C ASN A 35 19.54 -10.55 -0.25
N ALA A 36 18.79 -11.53 -0.75
CA ALA A 36 17.66 -12.13 -0.04
C ALA A 36 18.06 -12.79 1.30
N ALA A 37 19.28 -13.32 1.43
CA ALA A 37 19.76 -13.92 2.67
C ALA A 37 20.00 -12.86 3.76
N GLU A 38 20.60 -11.74 3.42
CA GLU A 38 20.76 -10.60 4.33
C GLU A 38 19.42 -10.01 4.74
N ALA A 39 18.48 -9.81 3.79
CA ALA A 39 17.13 -9.34 4.09
C ALA A 39 16.43 -10.25 5.12
N LYS A 40 16.54 -11.56 4.95
CA LYS A 40 15.99 -12.54 5.90
C LYS A 40 16.70 -12.53 7.27
N ALA A 41 18.02 -12.32 7.28
CA ALA A 41 18.81 -12.26 8.51
C ALA A 41 18.51 -11.03 9.38
N MET A 42 18.03 -9.92 8.78
CA MET A 42 17.63 -8.69 9.51
C MET A 42 16.41 -8.91 10.43
N GLY A 43 15.59 -9.93 10.17
CA GLY A 43 14.50 -10.35 11.05
C GLY A 43 13.33 -9.38 11.14
N PHE A 44 12.62 -9.42 12.28
CA PHE A 44 11.34 -8.72 12.47
C PHE A 44 11.44 -7.17 12.48
N TRP A 45 12.57 -6.62 12.91
CA TRP A 45 12.74 -5.15 13.02
C TRP A 45 13.22 -4.50 11.72
N ALA A 46 13.25 -5.24 10.63
CA ALA A 46 13.56 -4.70 9.32
C ALA A 46 12.34 -4.02 8.68
N ILE A 47 12.60 -2.96 7.92
CA ILE A 47 11.57 -2.19 7.20
C ILE A 47 11.76 -2.40 5.71
N ASN A 48 10.69 -2.76 5.01
CA ASN A 48 10.67 -2.85 3.55
C ASN A 48 10.42 -1.47 2.95
N LEU A 49 11.49 -0.82 2.50
CA LEU A 49 11.46 0.56 1.99
C LEU A 49 10.58 0.70 0.74
N ASP A 50 10.58 -0.28 -0.13
CA ASP A 50 9.75 -0.35 -1.33
C ASP A 50 8.25 -0.38 -0.97
N THR A 51 7.86 -1.24 -0.02
CA THR A 51 6.48 -1.30 0.50
C THR A 51 6.03 0.05 1.05
N VAL A 52 6.87 0.68 1.89
CA VAL A 52 6.57 1.99 2.49
C VAL A 52 6.49 3.07 1.42
N PHE A 53 7.45 3.09 0.49
CA PHE A 53 7.50 4.10 -0.58
C PHE A 53 6.25 4.03 -1.47
N PHE A 54 5.91 2.86 -2.02
CA PHE A 54 4.74 2.72 -2.89
C PHE A 54 3.43 2.94 -2.15
N SER A 55 3.34 2.49 -0.90
CA SER A 55 2.15 2.72 -0.06
C SER A 55 1.91 4.22 0.15
N ILE A 56 2.95 4.99 0.52
CA ILE A 56 2.86 6.44 0.71
C ILE A 56 2.57 7.14 -0.63
N LEU A 57 3.27 6.77 -1.70
CA LEU A 57 3.08 7.37 -3.02
C LEU A 57 1.63 7.24 -3.49
N LEU A 58 1.04 6.05 -3.37
CA LEU A 58 -0.34 5.80 -3.76
C LEU A 58 -1.33 6.50 -2.83
N GLY A 59 -1.03 6.58 -1.53
CA GLY A 59 -1.82 7.36 -0.58
C GLY A 59 -1.83 8.86 -0.90
N VAL A 60 -0.67 9.42 -1.22
CA VAL A 60 -0.56 10.83 -1.65
C VAL A 60 -1.29 11.06 -2.98
N LEU A 61 -1.17 10.15 -3.94
CA LEU A 61 -1.90 10.23 -5.22
C LEU A 61 -3.42 10.23 -5.01
N PHE A 62 -3.91 9.35 -4.14
CA PHE A 62 -5.31 9.30 -3.74
C PHE A 62 -5.78 10.63 -3.13
N LEU A 63 -5.07 11.12 -2.12
CA LEU A 63 -5.42 12.37 -1.44
C LEU A 63 -5.36 13.57 -2.38
N TRP A 64 -4.35 13.63 -3.24
CA TRP A 64 -4.23 14.67 -4.26
C TRP A 64 -5.39 14.67 -5.24
N PHE A 65 -5.80 13.48 -5.72
CA PHE A 65 -6.91 13.34 -6.66
C PHE A 65 -8.22 13.84 -6.04
N PHE A 66 -8.59 13.33 -4.85
CA PHE A 66 -9.83 13.73 -4.19
C PHE A 66 -9.82 15.19 -3.77
N LYS A 67 -8.68 15.70 -3.29
CA LYS A 67 -8.53 17.13 -3.00
C LYS A 67 -8.74 17.98 -4.25
N LYS A 68 -8.13 17.63 -5.37
CA LYS A 68 -8.27 18.36 -6.63
C LYS A 68 -9.73 18.38 -7.12
N VAL A 69 -10.45 17.28 -6.97
CA VAL A 69 -11.88 17.24 -7.30
C VAL A 69 -12.68 18.11 -6.34
N ALA A 70 -12.44 18.00 -5.03
CA ALA A 70 -13.15 18.79 -4.03
C ALA A 70 -12.95 20.31 -4.19
N ASP A 71 -11.73 20.74 -4.54
CA ASP A 71 -11.42 22.16 -4.78
C ASP A 71 -12.14 22.73 -6.03
N ASN A 72 -12.61 21.86 -6.95
CA ASN A 72 -13.26 22.25 -8.21
C ASN A 72 -14.72 21.75 -8.32
N VAL A 73 -15.31 21.33 -7.21
CA VAL A 73 -16.69 20.82 -7.21
C VAL A 73 -17.67 21.89 -7.65
N THR A 74 -18.64 21.50 -8.49
CA THR A 74 -19.70 22.39 -8.96
C THR A 74 -21.07 21.80 -8.61
N SER A 75 -22.04 22.66 -8.32
CA SER A 75 -23.43 22.26 -8.05
C SER A 75 -24.27 22.03 -9.32
N GLY A 76 -23.67 22.27 -10.50
CA GLY A 76 -24.30 22.02 -11.80
C GLY A 76 -24.07 20.59 -12.29
N VAL A 77 -24.06 20.40 -13.61
CA VAL A 77 -23.74 19.09 -14.21
C VAL A 77 -22.26 18.78 -13.94
N PRO A 78 -21.95 17.67 -13.24
CA PRO A 78 -20.59 17.35 -12.88
C PRO A 78 -19.72 17.02 -14.11
N GLY A 79 -18.48 17.49 -14.09
CA GLY A 79 -17.49 17.08 -15.09
C GLY A 79 -17.06 15.61 -14.89
N PRO A 80 -16.36 15.00 -15.88
CA PRO A 80 -16.02 13.57 -15.84
C PRO A 80 -15.25 13.14 -14.59
N MET A 81 -14.32 13.97 -14.11
CA MET A 81 -13.51 13.69 -12.92
C MET A 81 -14.33 13.77 -11.63
N GLN A 82 -15.22 14.76 -11.54
CA GLN A 82 -16.14 14.92 -10.43
C GLN A 82 -17.14 13.75 -10.40
N ASN A 83 -17.76 13.43 -11.53
CA ASN A 83 -18.68 12.30 -11.65
C ASN A 83 -18.02 10.96 -11.25
N PHE A 84 -16.78 10.73 -11.65
CA PHE A 84 -16.03 9.53 -11.25
C PHE A 84 -15.76 9.47 -9.74
N ALA A 85 -15.37 10.59 -9.13
CA ALA A 85 -15.14 10.65 -7.69
C ALA A 85 -16.45 10.48 -6.90
N GLU A 86 -17.54 11.13 -7.32
CA GLU A 86 -18.86 10.98 -6.72
C GLU A 86 -19.35 9.54 -6.81
N TRP A 87 -19.19 8.88 -7.95
CA TRP A 87 -19.57 7.48 -8.12
C TRP A 87 -18.82 6.55 -7.13
N ILE A 88 -17.52 6.77 -6.91
CA ILE A 88 -16.76 5.99 -5.92
C ILE A 88 -17.27 6.26 -4.50
N ILE A 89 -17.55 7.52 -4.17
CA ILE A 89 -18.06 7.92 -2.85
C ILE A 89 -19.41 7.27 -2.60
N ASP A 90 -20.33 7.37 -3.55
CA ASP A 90 -21.68 6.79 -3.47
C ASP A 90 -21.61 5.27 -3.30
N PHE A 91 -20.77 4.60 -4.11
CA PHE A 91 -20.57 3.17 -4.00
C PHE A 91 -20.13 2.75 -2.60
N VAL A 92 -19.16 3.45 -2.01
CA VAL A 92 -18.68 3.13 -0.66
C VAL A 92 -19.72 3.47 0.38
N GLU A 93 -20.39 4.62 0.26
CA GLU A 93 -21.41 5.06 1.21
C GLU A 93 -22.62 4.11 1.25
N GLU A 94 -23.10 3.65 0.11
CA GLU A 94 -24.17 2.65 0.02
C GLU A 94 -23.80 1.34 0.73
N ASN A 95 -22.56 0.84 0.54
CA ASN A 95 -22.07 -0.36 1.21
C ASN A 95 -21.96 -0.16 2.73
N VAL A 96 -21.48 1.01 3.17
CA VAL A 96 -21.39 1.33 4.60
C VAL A 96 -22.79 1.42 5.21
N ARG A 97 -23.73 2.13 4.58
CA ARG A 97 -25.12 2.26 5.07
C ARG A 97 -25.85 0.91 5.09
N GLY A 98 -25.60 0.04 4.12
CA GLY A 98 -26.17 -1.31 4.08
C GLY A 98 -25.65 -2.23 5.19
N SER A 99 -24.42 -1.99 5.68
CA SER A 99 -23.76 -2.83 6.67
C SER A 99 -23.80 -2.27 8.10
N PHE A 100 -23.96 -0.94 8.24
CA PHE A 100 -23.89 -0.24 9.52
C PHE A 100 -25.04 0.73 9.71
N SER A 101 -25.90 0.45 10.67
CA SER A 101 -27.10 1.25 10.99
C SER A 101 -26.83 2.41 11.97
N GLY A 102 -25.65 2.48 12.58
CA GLY A 102 -25.27 3.54 13.52
C GLY A 102 -24.80 4.83 12.83
N ILE A 103 -24.99 5.98 13.49
CA ILE A 103 -24.49 7.27 12.99
C ILE A 103 -23.08 7.52 13.53
N ASN A 104 -22.06 7.30 12.71
CA ASN A 104 -20.68 7.66 13.03
C ASN A 104 -20.03 8.29 11.79
N PRO A 105 -19.68 9.59 11.85
CA PRO A 105 -19.15 10.33 10.71
C PRO A 105 -17.76 9.84 10.23
N LEU A 106 -17.07 9.02 11.04
CA LEU A 106 -15.76 8.50 10.70
C LEU A 106 -15.82 7.28 9.77
N ILE A 107 -16.89 6.47 9.83
CA ILE A 107 -16.91 5.16 9.17
C ILE A 107 -16.86 5.28 7.65
N ALA A 108 -17.67 6.13 7.04
CA ALA A 108 -17.69 6.27 5.58
C ALA A 108 -16.39 6.83 5.02
N PRO A 109 -15.77 7.91 5.57
CA PRO A 109 -14.46 8.38 5.11
C PRO A 109 -13.34 7.35 5.34
N LEU A 110 -13.37 6.60 6.45
CA LEU A 110 -12.39 5.55 6.72
C LEU A 110 -12.52 4.39 5.71
N ALA A 111 -13.75 3.95 5.45
CA ALA A 111 -14.03 2.92 4.47
C ALA A 111 -13.59 3.35 3.06
N LEU A 112 -13.89 4.59 2.66
CA LEU A 112 -13.44 5.17 1.40
C LEU A 112 -11.91 5.16 1.30
N THR A 113 -11.23 5.61 2.35
CA THR A 113 -9.77 5.67 2.37
C THR A 113 -9.16 4.28 2.21
N ILE A 114 -9.60 3.31 2.99
CA ILE A 114 -9.08 1.94 2.94
C ILE A 114 -9.38 1.31 1.58
N PHE A 115 -10.63 1.43 1.11
CA PHE A 115 -11.05 0.85 -0.16
C PHE A 115 -10.22 1.37 -1.33
N VAL A 116 -10.14 2.69 -1.50
CA VAL A 116 -9.42 3.29 -2.65
C VAL A 116 -7.91 3.06 -2.52
N TRP A 117 -7.35 3.16 -1.33
CA TRP A 117 -5.92 2.96 -1.12
C TRP A 117 -5.51 1.53 -1.41
N VAL A 118 -6.23 0.53 -0.87
CA VAL A 118 -5.97 -0.88 -1.14
C VAL A 118 -6.22 -1.21 -2.62
N LEU A 119 -7.27 -0.65 -3.23
CA LEU A 119 -7.53 -0.80 -4.66
C LEU A 119 -6.35 -0.30 -5.50
N LEU A 120 -5.82 0.89 -5.22
CA LEU A 120 -4.65 1.42 -5.93
C LEU A 120 -3.42 0.55 -5.75
N MET A 121 -3.17 0.04 -4.53
CA MET A 121 -2.05 -0.88 -4.30
C MET A 121 -2.19 -2.17 -5.12
N ASN A 122 -3.41 -2.71 -5.26
CA ASN A 122 -3.66 -3.90 -6.08
C ASN A 122 -3.63 -3.59 -7.59
N PHE A 123 -3.91 -2.36 -8.01
CA PHE A 123 -3.70 -1.94 -9.40
C PHE A 123 -2.23 -2.05 -9.85
N MET A 124 -1.28 -1.97 -8.91
CA MET A 124 0.13 -2.19 -9.21
C MET A 124 0.42 -3.61 -9.73
N ASP A 125 -0.40 -4.62 -9.39
CA ASP A 125 -0.30 -5.99 -9.92
C ASP A 125 -0.63 -6.09 -11.42
N LEU A 126 -1.35 -5.11 -11.97
CA LEU A 126 -1.67 -5.07 -13.40
C LEU A 126 -0.49 -4.59 -14.26
N LEU A 127 0.52 -4.00 -13.64
CA LEU A 127 1.74 -3.60 -14.33
C LEU A 127 2.58 -4.85 -14.66
N PRO A 128 3.26 -4.88 -15.82
CA PRO A 128 4.21 -5.95 -16.10
C PRO A 128 5.23 -6.07 -14.97
N VAL A 129 5.44 -7.29 -14.48
CA VAL A 129 6.26 -7.58 -13.29
C VAL A 129 7.69 -7.06 -13.41
N ASP A 130 8.22 -7.04 -14.63
CA ASP A 130 9.59 -6.57 -14.93
C ASP A 130 9.70 -5.04 -15.04
N LEU A 131 8.59 -4.31 -15.26
CA LEU A 131 8.62 -2.89 -15.58
C LEU A 131 9.23 -2.05 -14.46
N VAL A 132 8.75 -2.25 -13.24
CA VAL A 132 9.20 -1.45 -12.09
C VAL A 132 10.62 -1.81 -11.65
N PRO A 133 11.00 -3.10 -11.51
CA PRO A 133 12.39 -3.49 -11.27
C PRO A 133 13.35 -3.04 -12.37
N TRP A 134 12.93 -3.07 -13.64
CA TRP A 134 13.74 -2.59 -14.75
C TRP A 134 14.03 -1.08 -14.63
N LEU A 135 13.02 -0.25 -14.34
CA LEU A 135 13.20 1.18 -14.11
C LEU A 135 14.10 1.45 -12.90
N ALA A 136 13.95 0.67 -11.82
CA ALA A 136 14.78 0.78 -10.63
C ALA A 136 16.26 0.42 -10.90
N SER A 137 16.50 -0.55 -11.75
CA SER A 137 17.86 -0.94 -12.14
C SER A 137 18.64 0.17 -12.85
N LEU A 138 17.95 1.08 -13.56
CA LEU A 138 18.57 2.24 -14.23
C LEU A 138 19.17 3.24 -13.22
N ILE A 139 18.65 3.26 -11.99
CA ILE A 139 19.15 4.12 -10.89
C ILE A 139 19.96 3.33 -9.85
N GLY A 140 20.36 2.08 -10.19
CA GLY A 140 21.22 1.25 -9.34
C GLY A 140 20.50 0.51 -8.22
N ILE A 141 19.17 0.45 -8.20
CA ILE A 141 18.39 -0.35 -7.25
C ILE A 141 18.18 -1.74 -7.85
N HIS A 142 18.75 -2.77 -7.21
CA HIS A 142 18.70 -4.13 -7.75
C HIS A 142 17.49 -4.93 -7.28
N PHE A 143 16.96 -4.65 -6.09
CA PHE A 143 15.79 -5.31 -5.53
C PHE A 143 14.71 -4.28 -5.29
N LEU A 144 13.54 -4.47 -5.89
CA LEU A 144 12.39 -3.60 -5.71
C LEU A 144 11.11 -4.40 -5.98
N LYS A 145 10.21 -4.43 -5.00
CA LYS A 145 8.91 -5.05 -5.13
C LYS A 145 7.83 -3.97 -5.20
N ALA A 146 7.08 -3.95 -6.30
CA ALA A 146 6.18 -2.84 -6.60
C ALA A 146 4.85 -2.87 -5.84
N VAL A 147 4.42 -4.04 -5.31
CA VAL A 147 3.07 -4.22 -4.76
C VAL A 147 3.08 -4.27 -3.24
N PRO A 148 2.67 -3.19 -2.53
CA PRO A 148 2.72 -3.14 -1.07
C PRO A 148 1.83 -4.17 -0.37
N THR A 149 0.68 -4.52 -0.95
CA THR A 149 -0.28 -5.48 -0.37
C THR A 149 0.25 -6.91 -0.32
N THR A 150 1.31 -7.22 -1.04
CA THR A 150 1.99 -8.52 -0.97
C THR A 150 2.94 -8.63 0.23
N ASP A 151 3.16 -7.53 0.97
CA ASP A 151 3.89 -7.53 2.22
C ASP A 151 2.92 -7.80 3.39
N PRO A 152 3.05 -8.93 4.12
CA PRO A 152 2.19 -9.23 5.27
C PRO A 152 2.23 -8.16 6.35
N ASN A 153 3.38 -7.49 6.55
CA ASN A 153 3.49 -6.43 7.57
C ASN A 153 2.59 -5.24 7.25
N ALA A 154 2.47 -4.84 5.98
CA ALA A 154 1.59 -3.78 5.55
C ALA A 154 0.11 -4.15 5.73
N THR A 155 -0.28 -5.34 5.30
CA THR A 155 -1.67 -5.82 5.42
C THR A 155 -2.08 -6.05 6.87
N PHE A 156 -1.21 -6.62 7.71
CA PHE A 156 -1.44 -6.74 9.14
C PHE A 156 -1.52 -5.38 9.83
N GLY A 157 -0.65 -4.43 9.50
CA GLY A 157 -0.69 -3.08 10.05
C GLY A 157 -2.04 -2.40 9.80
N MET A 158 -2.55 -2.46 8.57
CA MET A 158 -3.87 -1.91 8.24
C MET A 158 -5.01 -2.62 8.99
N SER A 159 -5.01 -3.95 9.05
CA SER A 159 -6.06 -4.73 9.71
C SER A 159 -6.08 -4.53 11.22
N ILE A 160 -4.90 -4.46 11.86
CA ILE A 160 -4.80 -4.19 13.30
C ILE A 160 -5.34 -2.80 13.63
N MET A 161 -5.02 -1.77 12.82
CA MET A 161 -5.55 -0.43 13.03
C MET A 161 -7.07 -0.40 12.97
N VAL A 162 -7.67 -1.05 11.97
CA VAL A 162 -9.14 -1.16 11.85
C VAL A 162 -9.72 -1.92 13.05
N PHE A 163 -9.09 -3.01 13.47
CA PHE A 163 -9.52 -3.79 14.62
C PHE A 163 -9.51 -2.94 15.91
N VAL A 164 -8.44 -2.19 16.15
CA VAL A 164 -8.35 -1.27 17.31
C VAL A 164 -9.48 -0.24 17.28
N LEU A 165 -9.79 0.34 16.12
CA LEU A 165 -10.91 1.27 15.96
C LEU A 165 -12.25 0.61 16.25
N ILE A 166 -12.48 -0.62 15.78
CA ILE A 166 -13.69 -1.38 16.05
C ILE A 166 -13.86 -1.60 17.57
N VAL A 167 -12.82 -2.06 18.25
CA VAL A 167 -12.85 -2.28 19.70
C VAL A 167 -13.11 -0.97 20.45
N TYR A 168 -12.39 0.10 20.09
CA TYR A 168 -12.55 1.42 20.71
C TYR A 168 -13.99 1.92 20.59
N TYR A 169 -14.56 1.93 19.38
CA TYR A 169 -15.94 2.38 19.19
C TYR A 169 -16.99 1.44 19.78
N SER A 170 -16.72 0.14 19.80
CA SER A 170 -17.60 -0.82 20.45
C SER A 170 -17.73 -0.54 21.95
N ILE A 171 -16.62 -0.27 22.63
CA ILE A 171 -16.59 0.08 24.06
C ILE A 171 -17.24 1.46 24.26
N LYS A 172 -16.91 2.45 23.43
CA LYS A 172 -17.43 3.82 23.57
C LYS A 172 -18.95 3.94 23.39
N ILE A 173 -19.53 3.10 22.53
CA ILE A 173 -20.96 3.17 22.19
C ILE A 173 -21.80 2.25 23.08
N LYS A 174 -21.27 1.07 23.41
CA LYS A 174 -22.02 0.06 24.20
C LYS A 174 -21.72 0.11 25.71
N GLY A 175 -20.73 0.88 26.13
CA GLY A 175 -20.30 1.02 27.53
C GLY A 175 -19.37 -0.06 27.92
#